data_63053b6aa37be80b1cce1883f5bcb128
#
_entry.id   63053b6aa37be80b1cce1883f5bcb128
#
_cell.length_a   1.000
_cell.length_b   1.000
_cell.length_c   1.000
_cell.angle_alpha   90.00
_cell.angle_beta   90.00
_cell.angle_gamma   90.00
#
_symmetry.space_group_name_H-M   'P 1'
#
loop_
_entity.id
_entity.type
_entity.pdbx_description
1 polymer ?
#
loop_
_entity_poly.entity_id
_entity_poly.type
_entity_poly.pdbx_seq_one_letter_code
_entity_poly.pdbx_strand_id
1 'polypeptide(L)'
;MRDKRQPAPCDHCAAPPATNPNDNYWWQPSYAAAYSPFPQLRDYGPQPFVINIDEATKLNNNYRLALWTGCHLQLTLMSINVGEDIGLEIHPHLDQFLRVEQGQGLAMMGKERHNLDFQRCVGDGYAIIIPAGTWHNVINTGNMPLKLYSIYAPPQHPYGTVQAVKPEEHDH
;
A
#
# COMPACT_ATOMS: atom_id res chain seq x y z
N MET A 1 28.49 21.65 14.68
CA MET A 1 27.52 21.84 13.57
C MET A 1 26.56 20.66 13.61
N ARG A 2 25.29 20.87 13.98
CA ARG A 2 24.28 19.79 13.98
C ARG A 2 23.77 19.60 12.55
N ASP A 3 23.78 18.35 12.08
CA ASP A 3 23.20 17.99 10.78
C ASP A 3 21.71 18.27 10.77
N LYS A 4 21.26 19.20 9.93
CA LYS A 4 19.88 19.69 9.81
C LYS A 4 18.99 18.78 8.96
N ARG A 5 19.32 17.50 8.74
CA ARG A 5 18.63 16.60 7.82
C ARG A 5 17.89 15.43 8.46
N GLN A 6 17.68 15.45 9.79
CA GLN A 6 16.74 14.49 10.38
C GLN A 6 15.34 15.10 10.39
N PRO A 7 14.38 14.51 9.68
CA PRO A 7 12.97 14.88 9.81
C PRO A 7 12.54 14.68 11.27
N ALA A 8 11.68 15.55 11.77
CA ALA A 8 11.09 15.40 13.08
C ALA A 8 10.40 14.03 13.18
N PRO A 9 10.50 13.31 14.33
CA PRO A 9 9.77 12.06 14.52
C PRO A 9 8.28 12.33 14.31
N CYS A 10 7.62 11.49 13.52
CA CYS A 10 6.18 11.58 13.36
C CYS A 10 5.50 11.18 14.67
N ASP A 11 4.42 11.88 15.03
CA ASP A 11 3.70 11.67 16.30
C ASP A 11 3.19 10.21 16.49
N HIS A 12 3.07 9.47 15.40
CA HIS A 12 2.66 8.04 15.39
C HIS A 12 3.80 7.08 15.69
N CYS A 13 5.06 7.53 15.67
CA CYS A 13 6.25 6.72 15.98
C CYS A 13 6.81 6.99 17.37
N ALA A 14 6.21 7.89 18.14
CA ALA A 14 6.55 8.04 19.55
C ALA A 14 6.16 6.74 20.27
N ALA A 15 7.16 5.99 20.76
CA ALA A 15 6.89 4.85 21.62
C ALA A 15 6.10 5.34 22.83
N PRO A 16 5.03 4.65 23.23
CA PRO A 16 4.34 4.99 24.48
C PRO A 16 5.37 4.95 25.62
N PRO A 17 5.24 5.84 26.62
CA PRO A 17 6.17 5.84 27.75
C PRO A 17 6.16 4.45 28.39
N ALA A 18 7.34 3.89 28.62
CA ALA A 18 7.50 2.61 29.32
C ALA A 18 6.87 2.72 30.70
N THR A 19 5.78 2.05 30.92
CA THR A 19 5.01 2.13 32.18
C THR A 19 5.42 1.07 33.21
N ASN A 20 6.31 0.12 32.85
CA ASN A 20 6.79 -0.88 33.78
C ASN A 20 8.16 -1.45 33.34
N PRO A 21 9.18 -1.46 34.24
CA PRO A 21 10.50 -2.05 33.93
C PRO A 21 10.48 -3.60 33.78
N ASN A 22 9.35 -4.25 34.01
CA ASN A 22 9.17 -5.69 33.78
C ASN A 22 8.41 -6.04 32.50
N ASP A 23 8.08 -5.08 31.64
CA ASP A 23 7.44 -5.35 30.36
C ASP A 23 8.44 -5.87 29.30
N ASN A 24 9.16 -6.96 29.64
CA ASN A 24 9.92 -7.78 28.69
C ASN A 24 8.99 -8.63 27.80
N TYR A 25 7.79 -8.11 27.46
CA TYR A 25 6.79 -8.83 26.65
C TYR A 25 6.97 -8.70 25.15
N TRP A 26 8.12 -8.24 24.66
CA TRP A 26 8.37 -8.07 23.23
C TRP A 26 8.49 -9.40 22.46
N TRP A 27 8.50 -10.57 23.15
CA TRP A 27 8.75 -11.87 22.51
C TRP A 27 7.91 -13.04 23.03
N GLN A 28 6.69 -12.81 23.49
CA GLN A 28 5.76 -13.94 23.64
C GLN A 28 4.74 -13.92 22.50
N PRO A 29 4.93 -14.71 21.43
CA PRO A 29 3.85 -15.02 20.56
C PRO A 29 2.83 -15.82 21.39
N SER A 30 1.68 -15.25 21.66
CA SER A 30 0.52 -16.04 22.07
C SER A 30 0.14 -16.90 20.85
N TYR A 31 0.72 -18.08 20.75
CA TYR A 31 0.44 -19.03 19.68
C TYR A 31 -1.05 -19.41 19.56
N ALA A 32 -1.88 -19.04 20.50
CA ALA A 32 -3.32 -19.29 20.50
C ALA A 32 -4.16 -18.25 19.73
N ALA A 33 -3.62 -17.05 19.46
CA ALA A 33 -4.33 -16.02 18.67
C ALA A 33 -3.95 -16.02 17.17
N ALA A 34 -3.01 -16.88 16.76
CA ALA A 34 -2.37 -16.81 15.45
C ALA A 34 -3.03 -17.66 14.36
N TYR A 35 -4.11 -18.34 14.62
CA TYR A 35 -4.79 -19.16 13.61
C TYR A 35 -6.28 -18.82 13.51
N SER A 36 -6.59 -17.57 13.16
CA SER A 36 -7.76 -17.37 12.32
C SER A 36 -7.34 -17.81 10.90
N PRO A 37 -8.03 -18.75 10.27
CA PRO A 37 -7.71 -19.17 8.91
C PRO A 37 -7.83 -18.04 7.90
N PHE A 38 -8.36 -16.88 8.32
CA PHE A 38 -8.46 -15.66 7.53
C PHE A 38 -8.02 -14.47 8.39
N PRO A 39 -6.87 -13.84 8.10
CA PRO A 39 -6.47 -12.63 8.81
C PRO A 39 -7.53 -11.54 8.63
N GLN A 40 -7.93 -10.90 9.71
CA GLN A 40 -8.77 -9.73 9.62
C GLN A 40 -7.97 -8.62 8.92
N LEU A 41 -8.38 -8.21 7.72
CA LEU A 41 -7.70 -7.17 6.96
C LEU A 41 -8.00 -5.80 7.58
N ARG A 42 -6.97 -5.20 8.17
CA ARG A 42 -6.99 -3.85 8.78
C ARG A 42 -5.58 -3.28 8.81
N ASP A 43 -5.42 -2.02 9.19
CA ASP A 43 -4.11 -1.42 9.39
C ASP A 43 -3.47 -1.91 10.71
N TYR A 44 -2.34 -2.59 10.62
CA TYR A 44 -1.57 -3.15 11.73
C TYR A 44 -0.39 -2.27 12.15
N GLY A 45 -0.16 -1.16 11.42
CA GLY A 45 0.91 -0.24 11.77
C GLY A 45 0.72 0.48 13.11
N PRO A 46 1.78 1.05 13.68
CA PRO A 46 3.18 0.96 13.26
C PRO A 46 3.93 -0.24 13.87
N GLN A 47 3.25 -1.22 14.47
CA GLN A 47 3.87 -2.34 15.17
C GLN A 47 4.57 -3.31 14.20
N PRO A 48 5.60 -4.05 14.65
CA PRO A 48 6.17 -5.13 13.86
C PRO A 48 5.09 -6.12 13.42
N PHE A 49 5.12 -6.51 12.15
CA PHE A 49 4.05 -7.28 11.54
C PHE A 49 4.57 -8.25 10.50
N VAL A 50 4.01 -9.46 10.46
CA VAL A 50 4.33 -10.50 9.47
C VAL A 50 3.02 -11.10 8.99
N ILE A 51 2.85 -11.21 7.67
CA ILE A 51 1.67 -11.78 7.03
C ILE A 51 2.06 -12.46 5.72
N ASN A 52 1.30 -13.46 5.29
CA ASN A 52 1.36 -13.91 3.91
C ASN A 52 0.70 -12.85 3.01
N ILE A 53 1.52 -12.06 2.34
CA ILE A 53 1.06 -10.90 1.56
C ILE A 53 0.26 -11.32 0.31
N ASP A 54 0.61 -12.45 -0.30
CA ASP A 54 -0.12 -12.99 -1.44
C ASP A 54 -1.57 -13.34 -1.04
N GLU A 55 -1.74 -14.09 0.05
CA GLU A 55 -3.07 -14.43 0.57
C GLU A 55 -3.86 -13.18 0.98
N ALA A 56 -3.25 -12.26 1.73
CA ALA A 56 -3.89 -11.03 2.16
C ALA A 56 -4.36 -10.19 0.97
N THR A 57 -3.53 -10.07 -0.07
CA THR A 57 -3.86 -9.33 -1.28
C THR A 57 -5.04 -9.96 -2.03
N LYS A 58 -5.04 -11.28 -2.19
CA LYS A 58 -6.12 -12.01 -2.87
C LYS A 58 -7.43 -11.99 -2.09
N LEU A 59 -7.38 -11.99 -0.77
CA LEU A 59 -8.55 -11.89 0.11
C LEU A 59 -9.19 -10.50 0.12
N ASN A 60 -8.42 -9.44 -0.17
CA ASN A 60 -8.95 -8.09 -0.16
C ASN A 60 -9.95 -7.86 -1.30
N ASN A 61 -11.16 -7.39 -0.97
CA ASN A 61 -12.19 -6.99 -1.92
C ASN A 61 -12.45 -5.47 -1.93
N ASN A 62 -11.76 -4.71 -1.08
CA ASN A 62 -11.86 -3.26 -1.12
C ASN A 62 -11.03 -2.70 -2.27
N TYR A 63 -11.49 -1.61 -2.86
CA TYR A 63 -10.71 -0.87 -3.83
C TYR A 63 -9.33 -0.51 -3.26
N ARG A 64 -9.28 0.02 -2.01
CA ARG A 64 -8.04 0.27 -1.27
C ARG A 64 -8.21 0.00 0.22
N LEU A 65 -7.24 -0.67 0.82
CA LEU A 65 -7.18 -0.92 2.26
C LEU A 65 -5.74 -0.74 2.73
N ALA A 66 -5.52 0.16 3.70
CA ALA A 66 -4.23 0.26 4.38
C ALA A 66 -4.05 -0.97 5.27
N LEU A 67 -3.00 -1.76 5.01
CA LEU A 67 -2.68 -2.97 5.77
C LEU A 67 -1.65 -2.70 6.85
N TRP A 68 -0.73 -1.77 6.58
CA TRP A 68 0.29 -1.36 7.53
C TRP A 68 0.76 0.07 7.23
N THR A 69 0.74 0.94 8.24
CA THR A 69 1.19 2.33 8.13
C THR A 69 2.21 2.66 9.20
N GLY A 70 3.42 2.98 8.81
CA GLY A 70 4.50 3.47 9.67
C GLY A 70 4.90 4.90 9.32
N CYS A 71 6.02 5.38 9.88
CA CYS A 71 6.51 6.74 9.63
C CYS A 71 7.09 6.95 8.24
N HIS A 72 7.67 5.92 7.65
CA HIS A 72 8.47 6.03 6.43
C HIS A 72 7.98 5.11 5.31
N LEU A 73 6.98 4.29 5.58
CA LEU A 73 6.45 3.31 4.64
C LEU A 73 4.99 3.03 4.94
N GLN A 74 4.22 2.84 3.89
CA GLN A 74 2.84 2.34 3.98
C GLN A 74 2.64 1.21 2.99
N LEU A 75 1.95 0.16 3.44
CA LEU A 75 1.51 -0.96 2.63
C LEU A 75 0.00 -0.92 2.49
N THR A 76 -0.49 -0.90 1.26
CA THR A 76 -1.92 -0.96 0.95
C THR A 76 -2.24 -2.13 0.04
N LEU A 77 -3.43 -2.69 0.18
CA LEU A 77 -4.00 -3.69 -0.70
C LEU A 77 -5.04 -3.05 -1.60
N MET A 78 -5.12 -3.49 -2.86
CA MET A 78 -6.11 -3.01 -3.81
C MET A 78 -6.78 -4.15 -4.57
N SER A 79 -8.08 -3.95 -4.86
CA SER A 79 -8.87 -4.82 -5.73
C SER A 79 -9.56 -3.95 -6.78
N ILE A 80 -9.14 -4.10 -8.02
CA ILE A 80 -9.62 -3.30 -9.15
C ILE A 80 -10.55 -4.17 -9.99
N ASN A 81 -11.81 -3.77 -10.14
CA ASN A 81 -12.77 -4.52 -10.94
C ASN A 81 -12.40 -4.54 -12.42
N VAL A 82 -12.99 -5.48 -13.16
CA VAL A 82 -12.78 -5.59 -14.62
C VAL A 82 -13.15 -4.27 -15.30
N GLY A 83 -12.24 -3.73 -16.09
CA GLY A 83 -12.40 -2.47 -16.82
C GLY A 83 -12.19 -1.21 -15.98
N GLU A 84 -12.00 -1.33 -14.67
CA GLU A 84 -11.64 -0.20 -13.80
C GLU A 84 -10.11 -0.03 -13.73
N ASP A 85 -9.69 1.03 -13.05
CA ASP A 85 -8.29 1.41 -12.88
C ASP A 85 -8.01 1.98 -11.48
N ILE A 86 -6.73 2.21 -11.16
CA ILE A 86 -6.31 2.87 -9.92
C ILE A 86 -6.55 4.38 -9.90
N GLY A 87 -6.98 4.98 -11.02
CA GLY A 87 -7.02 6.42 -11.24
C GLY A 87 -5.69 6.97 -11.77
N LEU A 88 -5.77 8.06 -12.52
CA LEU A 88 -4.57 8.76 -12.99
C LEU A 88 -3.98 9.60 -11.87
N GLU A 89 -2.82 9.21 -11.35
CA GLU A 89 -2.18 9.80 -10.18
C GLU A 89 -0.76 10.28 -10.49
N ILE A 90 -0.28 11.20 -9.65
CA ILE A 90 1.14 11.59 -9.55
C ILE A 90 1.49 11.78 -8.07
N HIS A 91 2.64 11.25 -7.66
CA HIS A 91 3.20 11.45 -6.33
C HIS A 91 4.52 12.23 -6.43
N PRO A 92 4.54 13.56 -6.20
CA PRO A 92 5.72 14.37 -6.46
C PRO A 92 6.93 14.05 -5.57
N HIS A 93 6.70 13.48 -4.38
CA HIS A 93 7.71 13.39 -3.32
C HIS A 93 7.93 11.99 -2.77
N LEU A 94 7.37 10.96 -3.42
CA LEU A 94 7.56 9.58 -3.00
C LEU A 94 7.70 8.65 -4.20
N ASP A 95 8.47 7.61 -4.02
CA ASP A 95 8.48 6.47 -4.93
C ASP A 95 7.41 5.48 -4.53
N GLN A 96 6.81 4.82 -5.52
CA GLN A 96 5.77 3.82 -5.31
C GLN A 96 6.18 2.51 -5.95
N PHE A 97 5.97 1.44 -5.21
CA PHE A 97 6.11 0.06 -5.69
C PHE A 97 4.74 -0.60 -5.69
N LEU A 98 4.35 -1.23 -6.81
CA LEU A 98 3.17 -2.09 -6.86
C LEU A 98 3.60 -3.50 -7.27
N ARG A 99 2.89 -4.50 -6.74
CA ARG A 99 3.01 -5.87 -7.22
C ARG A 99 1.64 -6.48 -7.45
N VAL A 100 1.50 -7.09 -8.62
CA VAL A 100 0.30 -7.84 -9.01
C VAL A 100 0.39 -9.26 -8.46
N GLU A 101 -0.62 -9.69 -7.72
CA GLU A 101 -0.74 -11.05 -7.17
C GLU A 101 -1.83 -11.86 -7.87
N GLN A 102 -2.72 -11.22 -8.63
CA GLN A 102 -3.75 -11.89 -9.42
C GLN A 102 -4.27 -10.98 -10.52
N GLY A 103 -4.55 -11.56 -11.69
CA GLY A 103 -5.21 -10.87 -12.79
C GLY A 103 -4.22 -10.29 -13.80
N GLN A 104 -4.74 -9.49 -14.72
CA GLN A 104 -3.98 -8.88 -15.81
C GLN A 104 -4.34 -7.42 -15.96
N GLY A 105 -3.36 -6.58 -16.28
CA GLY A 105 -3.55 -5.16 -16.46
C GLY A 105 -2.60 -4.52 -17.43
N LEU A 106 -2.82 -3.23 -17.64
CA LEU A 106 -1.94 -2.34 -18.41
C LEU A 106 -1.40 -1.28 -17.46
N ALA A 107 -0.10 -1.27 -17.21
CA ALA A 107 0.60 -0.21 -16.52
C ALA A 107 0.99 0.88 -17.53
N MET A 108 0.65 2.13 -17.21
CA MET A 108 0.90 3.31 -18.04
C MET A 108 1.61 4.36 -17.21
N MET A 109 2.72 4.92 -17.71
CA MET A 109 3.50 5.94 -17.00
C MET A 109 4.02 6.99 -17.99
N GLY A 110 4.23 8.22 -17.50
CA GLY A 110 4.76 9.30 -18.31
C GLY A 110 5.13 10.53 -17.50
N LYS A 111 5.82 11.48 -18.14
CA LYS A 111 6.20 12.75 -17.50
C LYS A 111 5.05 13.77 -17.51
N GLU A 112 4.12 13.62 -18.42
CA GLU A 112 3.00 14.53 -18.63
C GLU A 112 1.67 13.83 -18.41
N ARG A 113 0.70 14.53 -17.83
CA ARG A 113 -0.64 13.99 -17.51
C ARG A 113 -1.33 13.36 -18.71
N HIS A 114 -1.17 13.94 -19.87
CA HIS A 114 -1.85 13.54 -21.10
C HIS A 114 -0.99 12.69 -22.05
N ASN A 115 0.23 12.35 -21.62
CA ASN A 115 1.15 11.55 -22.41
C ASN A 115 1.85 10.49 -21.54
N LEU A 116 1.19 9.33 -21.40
CA LEU A 116 1.71 8.15 -20.70
C LEU A 116 2.34 7.21 -21.73
N ASP A 117 3.52 7.57 -22.23
CA ASP A 117 4.20 6.89 -23.33
C ASP A 117 4.87 5.56 -22.94
N PHE A 118 5.14 5.35 -21.66
CA PHE A 118 5.59 4.05 -21.16
C PHE A 118 4.38 3.17 -20.83
N GLN A 119 4.14 2.13 -21.64
CA GLN A 119 3.01 1.22 -21.47
C GLN A 119 3.49 -0.23 -21.49
N ARG A 120 3.07 -1.03 -20.49
CA ARG A 120 3.43 -2.44 -20.38
C ARG A 120 2.26 -3.27 -19.85
N CYS A 121 1.98 -4.39 -20.49
CA CYS A 121 1.09 -5.41 -19.96
C CYS A 121 1.74 -6.02 -18.69
N VAL A 122 0.94 -6.23 -17.67
CA VAL A 122 1.34 -6.81 -16.38
C VAL A 122 0.39 -7.93 -15.99
N GLY A 123 0.88 -8.86 -15.20
CA GLY A 123 0.11 -9.98 -14.70
C GLY A 123 0.66 -10.47 -13.37
N ASP A 124 0.19 -11.60 -12.92
CA ASP A 124 0.62 -12.22 -11.66
C ASP A 124 2.15 -12.28 -11.55
N GLY A 125 2.68 -11.84 -10.39
CA GLY A 125 4.11 -11.78 -10.08
C GLY A 125 4.86 -10.55 -10.62
N TYR A 126 4.21 -9.67 -11.41
CA TYR A 126 4.85 -8.47 -11.96
C TYR A 126 4.99 -7.37 -10.90
N ALA A 127 6.16 -6.75 -10.87
CA ALA A 127 6.43 -5.53 -10.12
C ALA A 127 6.35 -4.31 -11.04
N ILE A 128 5.76 -3.21 -10.54
CA ILE A 128 5.68 -1.91 -11.20
C ILE A 128 6.39 -0.91 -10.28
N ILE A 129 7.43 -0.26 -10.78
CA ILE A 129 8.21 0.74 -10.03
C ILE A 129 7.89 2.11 -10.61
N ILE A 130 7.41 3.01 -9.77
CA ILE A 130 6.96 4.34 -10.16
C ILE A 130 7.80 5.37 -9.41
N PRO A 131 8.75 6.03 -10.10
CA PRO A 131 9.54 7.09 -9.50
C PRO A 131 8.70 8.32 -9.14
N ALA A 132 9.12 9.04 -8.12
CA ALA A 132 8.52 10.32 -7.75
C ALA A 132 8.37 11.26 -8.96
N GLY A 133 7.26 11.98 -9.04
CA GLY A 133 6.96 12.90 -10.13
C GLY A 133 6.57 12.24 -11.45
N THR A 134 6.23 10.95 -11.45
CA THR A 134 5.77 10.23 -12.63
C THR A 134 4.24 10.09 -12.63
N TRP A 135 3.58 10.61 -13.66
CA TRP A 135 2.17 10.33 -13.92
C TRP A 135 1.97 8.85 -14.23
N HIS A 136 0.99 8.24 -13.63
CA HIS A 136 0.78 6.80 -13.82
C HIS A 136 -0.67 6.39 -13.62
N ASN A 137 -1.01 5.26 -14.25
CA ASN A 137 -2.26 4.55 -14.07
C ASN A 137 -2.03 3.04 -14.27
N VAL A 138 -2.86 2.22 -13.66
CA VAL A 138 -2.92 0.77 -13.90
C VAL A 138 -4.36 0.39 -14.14
N ILE A 139 -4.64 -0.12 -15.34
CA ILE A 139 -5.99 -0.49 -15.79
C ILE A 139 -6.12 -2.01 -15.71
N ASN A 140 -7.22 -2.50 -15.16
CA ASN A 140 -7.56 -3.92 -15.26
C ASN A 140 -8.07 -4.24 -16.67
N THR A 141 -7.26 -4.92 -17.46
CA THR A 141 -7.57 -5.36 -18.82
C THR A 141 -7.93 -6.85 -18.91
N GLY A 142 -7.97 -7.52 -17.76
CA GLY A 142 -8.31 -8.94 -17.67
C GLY A 142 -9.82 -9.18 -17.54
N ASN A 143 -10.17 -10.42 -17.19
CA ASN A 143 -11.54 -10.89 -17.02
C ASN A 143 -11.90 -11.24 -15.57
N MET A 144 -11.05 -10.87 -14.63
CA MET A 144 -11.23 -11.05 -13.20
C MET A 144 -10.68 -9.84 -12.44
N PRO A 145 -11.01 -9.63 -11.16
CA PRO A 145 -10.43 -8.55 -10.37
C PRO A 145 -8.90 -8.59 -10.39
N LEU A 146 -8.29 -7.44 -10.65
CA LEU A 146 -6.85 -7.24 -10.55
C LEU A 146 -6.52 -6.99 -9.08
N LYS A 147 -5.81 -7.93 -8.46
CA LYS A 147 -5.39 -7.87 -7.06
C LYS A 147 -3.92 -7.49 -7.00
N LEU A 148 -3.64 -6.42 -6.30
CA LEU A 148 -2.28 -5.93 -6.13
C LEU A 148 -2.07 -5.34 -4.74
N TYR A 149 -0.83 -5.25 -4.31
CA TYR A 149 -0.46 -4.40 -3.19
C TYR A 149 0.46 -3.26 -3.63
N SER A 150 0.40 -2.17 -2.90
CA SER A 150 1.22 -0.99 -3.14
C SER A 150 2.01 -0.61 -1.89
N ILE A 151 3.26 -0.22 -2.09
CA ILE A 151 4.13 0.33 -1.05
C ILE A 151 4.44 1.78 -1.42
N TYR A 152 4.17 2.68 -0.49
CA TYR A 152 4.50 4.11 -0.57
C TYR A 152 5.61 4.43 0.43
N ALA A 153 6.60 5.17 0.02
CA ALA A 153 7.69 5.63 0.87
C ALA A 153 7.99 7.12 0.61
N PRO A 154 7.51 8.02 1.48
CA PRO A 154 6.76 7.84 2.73
C PRO A 154 5.27 7.48 2.54
N PRO A 155 4.48 7.31 3.63
CA PRO A 155 3.05 7.04 3.57
C PRO A 155 2.28 8.09 2.77
N GLN A 156 1.30 7.63 1.95
CA GLN A 156 0.47 8.48 1.10
C GLN A 156 -0.94 8.67 1.64
N HIS A 157 -1.51 7.66 2.30
CA HIS A 157 -2.89 7.68 2.78
C HIS A 157 -2.94 7.77 4.31
N PRO A 158 -4.02 8.30 4.90
CA PRO A 158 -4.23 8.26 6.34
C PRO A 158 -4.17 6.82 6.89
N TYR A 159 -3.73 6.70 8.16
CA TYR A 159 -3.79 5.44 8.90
C TYR A 159 -5.22 4.87 8.89
N GLY A 160 -5.34 3.57 8.69
CA GLY A 160 -6.62 2.87 8.72
C GLY A 160 -7.51 3.14 7.50
N THR A 161 -6.99 3.70 6.40
CA THR A 161 -7.76 3.94 5.17
C THR A 161 -8.42 2.66 4.67
N VAL A 162 -9.75 2.70 4.48
CA VAL A 162 -10.55 1.68 3.82
C VAL A 162 -11.49 2.35 2.82
N GLN A 163 -11.36 2.00 1.56
CA GLN A 163 -12.23 2.45 0.46
C GLN A 163 -12.82 1.20 -0.19
N ALA A 164 -14.10 0.95 0.03
CA ALA A 164 -14.78 -0.23 -0.53
C ALA A 164 -14.87 -0.17 -2.06
N VAL A 165 -15.07 1.04 -2.60
CA VAL A 165 -15.15 1.33 -4.03
C VAL A 165 -14.21 2.46 -4.40
N LYS A 166 -13.89 2.58 -5.70
CA LYS A 166 -13.11 3.71 -6.22
C LYS A 166 -13.83 5.01 -5.88
N PRO A 167 -13.14 5.99 -5.24
CA PRO A 167 -13.71 7.32 -5.03
C PRO A 167 -14.04 7.98 -6.36
N GLU A 168 -15.11 8.77 -6.39
CA GLU A 168 -15.42 9.62 -7.55
C GLU A 168 -14.26 10.62 -7.75
N GLU A 169 -13.77 10.74 -8.98
CA GLU A 169 -12.78 11.76 -9.32
C GLU A 169 -13.48 13.12 -9.29
N HIS A 170 -13.20 13.89 -8.25
CA HIS A 170 -13.55 15.32 -8.28
C HIS A 170 -12.46 16.00 -9.11
N ASP A 171 -12.80 16.43 -10.32
CA ASP A 171 -11.98 17.33 -11.12
C ASP A 171 -11.68 18.59 -10.31
N HIS A 172 -10.42 18.76 -9.92
CA HIS A 172 -9.87 20.00 -9.34
C HIS A 172 -9.01 20.71 -10.36
#